data_0c60c3783923c9eb19bc4402307e1825
#
_entry.id   0c60c3783923c9eb19bc4402307e1825
#
_cell.length_a   1.000
_cell.length_b   1.000
_cell.length_c   1.000
_cell.angle_alpha   90.00
_cell.angle_beta   90.00
_cell.angle_gamma   90.00
#
_symmetry.space_group_name_H-M   'P 1'
#
loop_
_entity.id
_entity.type
_entity.pdbx_description
1 polymer ?
#
loop_
_entity_poly.entity_id
_entity_poly.type
_entity_poly.pdbx_seq_one_letter_code
_entity_poly.pdbx_strand_id
1 'polypeptide(L)'
;NNLSNPLPPLSIQYADFAVWQRQYLSGEVLDKQLKYWQEQLATVPPVLTLPTDRSRPAVQSFRGGVERFQLDQNVTQSLKKLGQDQVATLFMTLLAAFGVLLSRYSGQSDLLVGSPIANRNQAAIEPLIGFFANTLALRVNLSENPSFLELLKQVKQTTLEGYAHQDLPFEMLVEKLQPDRDLSRNPLVQVMFALQNISQDTWNLSGLSIESLSLSVEETVRFDLEVNCWQNLEGLVIDWTYSRDLFDTTTIARMGEHFQNLLQAIILNPKATVKELPLLTPKEREQLLISWNNSKTDYPQEQCIHQLFEAQVERTPKAIAVVFEEQSLTYTELNHRANQLA
;
A
#
# COMPACT_ATOMS: atom_id res chain seq x y z
N ASN A 1 -37.10 5.31 -33.63
CA ASN A 1 -36.79 4.08 -34.30
C ASN A 1 -37.52 2.92 -33.61
N ASN A 2 -38.53 2.32 -34.30
CA ASN A 2 -39.26 1.13 -33.84
C ASN A 2 -38.40 -0.16 -33.98
N LEU A 3 -37.19 -0.16 -33.43
CA LEU A 3 -36.39 -1.38 -33.39
C LEU A 3 -36.75 -2.16 -32.12
N SER A 4 -36.92 -3.45 -32.26
CA SER A 4 -37.10 -4.37 -31.11
C SER A 4 -35.89 -4.27 -30.19
N ASN A 5 -36.11 -4.43 -28.88
CA ASN A 5 -35.02 -4.47 -27.91
C ASN A 5 -33.99 -5.57 -28.33
N PRO A 6 -32.73 -5.21 -28.59
CA PRO A 6 -31.72 -6.18 -29.04
C PRO A 6 -31.21 -7.07 -27.87
N LEU A 7 -31.53 -6.72 -26.61
CA LEU A 7 -31.09 -7.49 -25.46
C LEU A 7 -31.99 -8.71 -25.26
N PRO A 8 -31.42 -9.88 -24.94
CA PRO A 8 -32.18 -11.06 -24.59
C PRO A 8 -32.97 -10.83 -23.30
N PRO A 9 -34.14 -11.46 -23.14
CA PRO A 9 -34.89 -11.37 -21.89
C PRO A 9 -34.11 -12.04 -20.76
N LEU A 10 -34.09 -11.40 -19.59
CA LEU A 10 -33.46 -11.95 -18.38
C LEU A 10 -34.37 -13.03 -17.79
N SER A 11 -33.80 -14.19 -17.47
CA SER A 11 -34.52 -15.32 -16.84
C SER A 11 -34.82 -15.10 -15.37
N ILE A 12 -34.01 -14.30 -14.69
CA ILE A 12 -34.11 -13.93 -13.27
C ILE A 12 -33.78 -12.44 -13.08
N GLN A 13 -34.11 -11.91 -11.93
CA GLN A 13 -33.82 -10.54 -11.53
C GLN A 13 -32.99 -10.55 -10.23
N TYR A 14 -32.45 -9.38 -9.83
CA TYR A 14 -31.65 -9.24 -8.61
C TYR A 14 -32.40 -9.70 -7.35
N ALA A 15 -33.71 -9.49 -7.28
CA ALA A 15 -34.51 -9.95 -6.15
C ALA A 15 -34.50 -11.48 -5.99
N ASP A 16 -34.53 -12.23 -7.12
CA ASP A 16 -34.44 -13.69 -7.11
C ASP A 16 -33.09 -14.15 -6.59
N PHE A 17 -32.00 -13.50 -7.04
CA PHE A 17 -30.67 -13.74 -6.51
C PHE A 17 -30.58 -13.47 -5.00
N ALA A 18 -31.15 -12.36 -4.52
CA ALA A 18 -31.10 -12.00 -3.10
C ALA A 18 -31.85 -13.03 -2.22
N VAL A 19 -32.96 -13.59 -2.70
CA VAL A 19 -33.70 -14.65 -2.01
C VAL A 19 -32.85 -15.93 -2.00
N TRP A 20 -32.30 -16.32 -3.17
CA TRP A 20 -31.44 -17.48 -3.28
C TRP A 20 -30.19 -17.37 -2.37
N GLN A 21 -29.49 -16.23 -2.38
CA GLN A 21 -28.31 -16.01 -1.56
C GLN A 21 -28.59 -16.20 -0.06
N ARG A 22 -29.70 -15.67 0.44
CA ARG A 22 -30.08 -15.85 1.85
C ARG A 22 -30.38 -17.30 2.21
N GLN A 23 -30.98 -18.06 1.31
CA GLN A 23 -31.23 -19.48 1.50
C GLN A 23 -29.96 -20.31 1.43
N TYR A 24 -29.10 -20.01 0.45
CA TYR A 24 -27.84 -20.69 0.22
C TYR A 24 -26.85 -20.46 1.40
N LEU A 25 -26.68 -19.21 1.84
CA LEU A 25 -25.79 -18.84 2.95
C LEU A 25 -26.48 -19.09 4.30
N SER A 26 -26.78 -20.36 4.59
CA SER A 26 -27.38 -20.81 5.86
C SER A 26 -26.82 -22.18 6.25
N GLY A 27 -26.94 -22.53 7.55
CA GLY A 27 -26.49 -23.82 8.09
C GLY A 27 -25.01 -24.14 7.75
N GLU A 28 -24.73 -25.35 7.31
CA GLU A 28 -23.37 -25.86 7.07
C GLU A 28 -22.59 -25.03 6.04
N VAL A 29 -23.24 -24.46 5.02
CA VAL A 29 -22.57 -23.62 4.01
C VAL A 29 -22.02 -22.36 4.65
N LEU A 30 -22.85 -21.67 5.42
CA LEU A 30 -22.45 -20.46 6.15
C LEU A 30 -21.34 -20.77 7.17
N ASP A 31 -21.50 -21.85 7.94
CA ASP A 31 -20.53 -22.25 8.96
C ASP A 31 -19.15 -22.56 8.35
N LYS A 32 -19.11 -23.24 7.20
CA LYS A 32 -17.87 -23.50 6.48
C LYS A 32 -17.18 -22.22 6.00
N GLN A 33 -17.92 -21.29 5.42
CA GLN A 33 -17.41 -20.00 4.96
C GLN A 33 -16.85 -19.19 6.14
N LEU A 34 -17.62 -19.07 7.22
CA LEU A 34 -17.22 -18.34 8.42
C LEU A 34 -15.99 -18.95 9.09
N LYS A 35 -15.93 -20.28 9.22
CA LYS A 35 -14.80 -20.99 9.82
C LYS A 35 -13.50 -20.68 9.08
N TYR A 36 -13.51 -20.76 7.74
CA TYR A 36 -12.33 -20.41 6.93
C TYR A 36 -11.84 -19.01 7.23
N TRP A 37 -12.73 -17.99 7.14
CA TRP A 37 -12.33 -16.61 7.38
C TRP A 37 -11.89 -16.35 8.81
N GLN A 38 -12.53 -16.96 9.79
CA GLN A 38 -12.11 -16.86 11.20
C GLN A 38 -10.71 -17.42 11.41
N GLU A 39 -10.39 -18.59 10.84
CA GLU A 39 -9.06 -19.18 10.92
C GLU A 39 -8.01 -18.32 10.19
N GLN A 40 -8.32 -17.82 9.01
CA GLN A 40 -7.41 -16.97 8.24
C GLN A 40 -7.07 -15.65 8.94
N LEU A 41 -8.02 -15.07 9.65
CA LEU A 41 -7.90 -13.75 10.25
C LEU A 41 -7.58 -13.75 11.74
N ALA A 42 -7.56 -14.90 12.40
CA ALA A 42 -7.47 -15.04 13.87
C ALA A 42 -6.23 -14.38 14.51
N THR A 43 -5.09 -14.36 13.80
CA THR A 43 -3.80 -13.89 14.35
C THR A 43 -3.24 -12.66 13.63
N VAL A 44 -3.97 -12.13 12.67
CA VAL A 44 -3.51 -10.97 11.90
C VAL A 44 -3.66 -9.71 12.75
N PRO A 45 -2.68 -8.79 12.73
CA PRO A 45 -2.85 -7.49 13.38
C PRO A 45 -4.12 -6.79 12.86
N PRO A 46 -4.96 -6.26 13.75
CA PRO A 46 -6.28 -5.73 13.36
C PRO A 46 -6.20 -4.46 12.50
N VAL A 47 -5.04 -3.80 12.50
CA VAL A 47 -4.83 -2.53 11.81
C VAL A 47 -3.48 -2.53 11.11
N LEU A 48 -3.48 -2.15 9.84
CA LEU A 48 -2.27 -1.81 9.09
C LEU A 48 -1.86 -0.37 9.44
N THR A 49 -0.66 -0.19 9.98
CA THR A 49 -0.14 1.11 10.43
C THR A 49 0.87 1.66 9.42
N LEU A 50 0.40 2.35 8.41
CA LEU A 50 1.27 3.09 7.48
C LEU A 50 1.78 4.39 8.13
N PRO A 51 3.02 4.83 7.82
CA PRO A 51 3.52 6.13 8.25
C PRO A 51 2.74 7.24 7.53
N THR A 52 1.94 8.00 8.28
CA THR A 52 1.12 9.10 7.77
C THR A 52 1.81 10.43 7.97
N ASP A 53 1.59 11.38 7.06
CA ASP A 53 2.11 12.74 7.14
C ASP A 53 1.34 13.60 8.16
N ARG A 54 0.11 13.18 8.48
CA ARG A 54 -0.79 13.87 9.42
C ARG A 54 -1.37 12.90 10.43
N SER A 55 -1.72 13.42 11.59
CA SER A 55 -2.48 12.66 12.59
C SER A 55 -3.85 12.30 12.04
N ARG A 56 -4.27 11.06 12.26
CA ARG A 56 -5.57 10.55 11.83
C ARG A 56 -6.71 11.34 12.52
N PRO A 57 -7.69 11.86 11.78
CA PRO A 57 -8.85 12.53 12.36
C PRO A 57 -9.76 11.51 13.05
N ALA A 58 -10.56 11.95 14.03
CA ALA A 58 -11.51 11.09 14.73
C ALA A 58 -12.61 10.52 13.83
N VAL A 59 -12.91 11.19 12.72
CA VAL A 59 -13.90 10.78 11.70
C VAL A 59 -13.31 11.04 10.32
N GLN A 60 -13.46 10.09 9.40
CA GLN A 60 -13.00 10.24 8.01
C GLN A 60 -13.75 11.39 7.30
N SER A 61 -13.01 12.21 6.54
CA SER A 61 -13.61 13.24 5.68
C SER A 61 -13.93 12.74 4.28
N PHE A 62 -13.41 11.58 3.89
CA PHE A 62 -13.50 10.99 2.56
C PHE A 62 -12.84 11.82 1.43
N ARG A 63 -12.10 12.87 1.75
CA ARG A 63 -11.36 13.66 0.75
C ARG A 63 -10.18 12.87 0.21
N GLY A 64 -10.19 12.59 -1.07
CA GLY A 64 -9.17 11.84 -1.77
C GLY A 64 -8.24 12.71 -2.60
N GLY A 65 -7.14 12.09 -2.98
CA GLY A 65 -6.24 12.50 -4.05
C GLY A 65 -5.89 11.30 -4.89
N VAL A 66 -5.42 11.50 -6.11
CA VAL A 66 -4.99 10.43 -7.03
C VAL A 66 -3.62 10.75 -7.58
N GLU A 67 -2.72 9.77 -7.50
CA GLU A 67 -1.45 9.75 -8.22
C GLU A 67 -1.46 8.61 -9.23
N ARG A 68 -1.07 8.90 -10.47
CA ARG A 68 -1.08 7.92 -11.57
C ARG A 68 0.33 7.58 -12.01
N PHE A 69 0.58 6.28 -12.16
CA PHE A 69 1.84 5.72 -12.64
C PHE A 69 1.59 4.83 -13.84
N GLN A 70 2.57 4.80 -14.74
CA GLN A 70 2.58 3.94 -15.92
C GLN A 70 3.82 3.05 -15.88
N LEU A 71 3.61 1.74 -15.89
CA LEU A 71 4.67 0.77 -16.19
C LEU A 71 4.67 0.47 -17.68
N ASP A 72 5.84 0.42 -18.28
CA ASP A 72 5.96 0.10 -19.70
C ASP A 72 5.57 -1.36 -20.02
N GLN A 73 5.38 -1.62 -21.31
CA GLN A 73 4.94 -2.92 -21.79
C GLN A 73 5.96 -4.03 -21.49
N ASN A 74 7.28 -3.74 -21.49
CA ASN A 74 8.30 -4.75 -21.24
C ASN A 74 8.28 -5.21 -19.77
N VAL A 75 8.18 -4.26 -18.85
CA VAL A 75 8.03 -4.54 -17.41
C VAL A 75 6.74 -5.32 -17.15
N THR A 76 5.63 -4.90 -17.76
CA THR A 76 4.32 -5.57 -17.63
C THR A 76 4.38 -7.01 -18.14
N GLN A 77 4.98 -7.26 -19.30
CA GLN A 77 5.13 -8.61 -19.84
C GLN A 77 6.07 -9.49 -19.01
N SER A 78 7.14 -8.91 -18.47
CA SER A 78 8.07 -9.63 -17.59
C SER A 78 7.39 -10.07 -16.29
N LEU A 79 6.54 -9.21 -15.68
CA LEU A 79 5.73 -9.58 -14.51
C LEU A 79 4.70 -10.66 -14.84
N LYS A 80 4.03 -10.58 -16.00
CA LYS A 80 3.12 -11.62 -16.46
C LYS A 80 3.83 -12.97 -16.62
N LYS A 81 4.99 -12.94 -17.26
CA LYS A 81 5.80 -14.16 -17.46
C LYS A 81 6.23 -14.77 -16.14
N LEU A 82 6.74 -13.94 -15.21
CA LEU A 82 7.10 -14.38 -13.86
C LEU A 82 5.93 -15.07 -13.16
N GLY A 83 4.73 -14.48 -13.22
CA GLY A 83 3.51 -15.09 -12.69
C GLY A 83 3.20 -16.42 -13.36
N GLN A 84 3.20 -16.46 -14.69
CA GLN A 84 2.91 -17.69 -15.48
C GLN A 84 3.89 -18.81 -15.16
N ASP A 85 5.18 -18.53 -15.03
CA ASP A 85 6.21 -19.50 -14.66
C ASP A 85 5.96 -20.13 -13.27
N GLN A 86 5.22 -19.41 -12.39
CA GLN A 86 4.78 -19.89 -11.06
C GLN A 86 3.32 -20.33 -11.03
N VAL A 87 2.66 -20.44 -12.19
CA VAL A 87 1.23 -20.76 -12.29
C VAL A 87 0.39 -19.78 -11.43
N ALA A 88 0.79 -18.52 -11.41
CA ALA A 88 0.11 -17.40 -10.72
C ALA A 88 -0.36 -16.37 -11.75
N THR A 89 -1.39 -15.61 -11.41
CA THR A 89 -1.91 -14.52 -12.24
C THR A 89 -1.09 -13.24 -12.05
N LEU A 90 -1.21 -12.28 -12.96
CA LEU A 90 -0.63 -10.96 -12.79
C LEU A 90 -1.15 -10.26 -11.50
N PHE A 91 -2.44 -10.42 -11.18
CA PHE A 91 -3.02 -9.95 -9.92
C PHE A 91 -2.27 -10.48 -8.71
N MET A 92 -2.04 -11.80 -8.63
CA MET A 92 -1.32 -12.43 -7.51
C MET A 92 0.13 -11.94 -7.42
N THR A 93 0.79 -11.74 -8.56
CA THR A 93 2.16 -11.23 -8.63
C THR A 93 2.24 -9.79 -8.10
N LEU A 94 1.33 -8.93 -8.55
CA LEU A 94 1.26 -7.54 -8.10
C LEU A 94 0.83 -7.43 -6.63
N LEU A 95 -0.12 -8.25 -6.18
CA LEU A 95 -0.54 -8.29 -4.77
C LEU A 95 0.61 -8.70 -3.85
N ALA A 96 1.40 -9.71 -4.25
CA ALA A 96 2.58 -10.12 -3.50
C ALA A 96 3.60 -8.97 -3.40
N ALA A 97 3.90 -8.29 -4.51
CA ALA A 97 4.80 -7.14 -4.52
C ALA A 97 4.26 -5.96 -3.69
N PHE A 98 2.95 -5.70 -3.76
CA PHE A 98 2.29 -4.68 -2.95
C PHE A 98 2.36 -5.00 -1.46
N GLY A 99 2.18 -6.27 -1.08
CA GLY A 99 2.40 -6.73 0.29
C GLY A 99 3.83 -6.48 0.80
N VAL A 100 4.86 -6.69 -0.05
CA VAL A 100 6.25 -6.34 0.30
C VAL A 100 6.38 -4.83 0.56
N LEU A 101 5.83 -3.99 -0.32
CA LEU A 101 5.86 -2.54 -0.14
C LEU A 101 5.21 -2.12 1.18
N LEU A 102 3.98 -2.59 1.44
CA LEU A 102 3.24 -2.26 2.66
C LEU A 102 3.99 -2.71 3.92
N SER A 103 4.56 -3.92 3.90
CA SER A 103 5.37 -4.45 5.00
C SER A 103 6.60 -3.57 5.28
N ARG A 104 7.30 -3.12 4.24
CA ARG A 104 8.49 -2.28 4.37
C ARG A 104 8.17 -0.88 4.87
N TYR A 105 6.98 -0.34 4.56
CA TYR A 105 6.50 0.96 5.06
C TYR A 105 5.95 0.89 6.48
N SER A 106 5.15 -0.13 6.79
CA SER A 106 4.50 -0.28 8.10
C SER A 106 5.39 -0.93 9.17
N GLY A 107 6.43 -1.66 8.76
CA GLY A 107 7.21 -2.52 9.66
C GLY A 107 6.49 -3.81 10.07
N GLN A 108 5.26 -4.04 9.60
CA GLN A 108 4.47 -5.23 9.91
C GLN A 108 4.78 -6.34 8.90
N SER A 109 4.95 -7.57 9.40
CA SER A 109 5.24 -8.74 8.57
C SER A 109 4.01 -9.59 8.23
N ASP A 110 2.87 -9.28 8.82
CA ASP A 110 1.60 -9.97 8.59
C ASP A 110 0.50 -8.91 8.45
N LEU A 111 -0.18 -8.88 7.33
CA LEU A 111 -1.07 -7.79 6.97
C LEU A 111 -2.24 -8.26 6.10
N LEU A 112 -3.31 -7.47 6.09
CA LEU A 112 -4.49 -7.67 5.25
C LEU A 112 -4.55 -6.62 4.16
N VAL A 113 -4.89 -7.08 2.96
CA VAL A 113 -5.21 -6.23 1.82
C VAL A 113 -6.62 -6.58 1.35
N GLY A 114 -7.50 -5.59 1.29
CA GLY A 114 -8.82 -5.76 0.70
C GLY A 114 -8.73 -5.85 -0.82
N SER A 115 -9.49 -6.75 -1.41
CA SER A 115 -9.60 -6.83 -2.87
C SER A 115 -11.06 -6.94 -3.28
N PRO A 116 -11.57 -6.02 -4.12
CA PRO A 116 -12.93 -6.10 -4.62
C PRO A 116 -13.05 -7.22 -5.65
N ILE A 117 -14.16 -7.93 -5.63
CA ILE A 117 -14.53 -8.94 -6.61
C ILE A 117 -15.92 -8.65 -7.18
N ALA A 118 -16.13 -9.00 -8.45
CA ALA A 118 -17.44 -8.83 -9.09
C ALA A 118 -18.50 -9.77 -8.51
N ASN A 119 -18.08 -10.89 -7.93
CA ASN A 119 -18.92 -11.92 -7.32
C ASN A 119 -20.05 -12.42 -8.26
N ARG A 120 -19.74 -12.52 -9.58
CA ARG A 120 -20.63 -12.99 -10.64
C ARG A 120 -20.14 -14.34 -11.16
N ASN A 121 -20.18 -15.35 -10.28
CA ASN A 121 -19.63 -16.70 -10.53
C ASN A 121 -20.64 -17.65 -11.21
N GLN A 122 -21.81 -17.17 -11.60
CA GLN A 122 -22.85 -17.94 -12.28
C GLN A 122 -23.31 -17.19 -13.53
N ALA A 123 -23.40 -17.88 -14.67
CA ALA A 123 -23.79 -17.29 -15.95
C ALA A 123 -25.17 -16.58 -15.90
N ALA A 124 -26.09 -17.07 -15.06
CA ALA A 124 -27.41 -16.49 -14.92
C ALA A 124 -27.43 -15.09 -14.30
N ILE A 125 -26.41 -14.74 -13.49
CA ILE A 125 -26.31 -13.44 -12.83
C ILE A 125 -25.39 -12.44 -13.54
N GLU A 126 -24.59 -12.89 -14.53
CA GLU A 126 -23.69 -12.00 -15.28
C GLU A 126 -24.41 -10.80 -15.92
N PRO A 127 -25.56 -10.98 -16.63
CA PRO A 127 -26.27 -9.90 -17.31
C PRO A 127 -27.14 -9.05 -16.39
N LEU A 128 -27.30 -9.41 -15.10
CA LEU A 128 -28.19 -8.71 -14.20
C LEU A 128 -27.61 -7.35 -13.77
N ILE A 129 -28.47 -6.36 -13.59
CA ILE A 129 -28.14 -5.12 -12.91
C ILE A 129 -28.43 -5.30 -11.42
N GLY A 130 -27.42 -5.06 -10.57
CA GLY A 130 -27.55 -5.21 -9.13
C GLY A 130 -26.22 -5.10 -8.40
N PHE A 131 -26.26 -5.04 -7.07
CA PHE A 131 -25.08 -4.96 -6.21
C PHE A 131 -24.60 -6.37 -5.86
N PHE A 132 -23.70 -6.91 -6.68
CA PHE A 132 -23.09 -8.23 -6.50
C PHE A 132 -21.70 -8.16 -5.90
N ALA A 133 -21.01 -7.01 -6.07
CA ALA A 133 -19.64 -6.84 -5.63
C ALA A 133 -19.46 -7.21 -4.16
N ASN A 134 -18.35 -7.88 -3.87
CA ASN A 134 -17.92 -8.22 -2.52
C ASN A 134 -16.46 -7.84 -2.34
N THR A 135 -16.00 -7.84 -1.09
CA THR A 135 -14.58 -7.58 -0.74
C THR A 135 -13.99 -8.82 -0.07
N LEU A 136 -12.81 -9.23 -0.51
CA LEU A 136 -12.03 -10.26 0.13
C LEU A 136 -10.91 -9.64 0.96
N ALA A 137 -10.74 -10.10 2.21
CA ALA A 137 -9.63 -9.72 3.08
C ALA A 137 -8.46 -10.69 2.87
N LEU A 138 -7.58 -10.40 1.92
CA LEU A 138 -6.46 -11.26 1.56
C LEU A 138 -5.27 -11.04 2.49
N ARG A 139 -4.85 -12.11 3.18
CA ARG A 139 -3.71 -12.09 4.08
C ARG A 139 -2.41 -12.23 3.29
N VAL A 140 -1.43 -11.39 3.60
CA VAL A 140 -0.06 -11.48 3.10
C VAL A 140 0.88 -11.62 4.30
N ASN A 141 1.54 -12.77 4.41
CA ASN A 141 2.42 -13.08 5.53
C ASN A 141 3.90 -13.13 5.07
N LEU A 142 4.73 -12.25 5.64
CA LEU A 142 6.14 -12.10 5.33
C LEU A 142 7.03 -12.43 6.56
N SER A 143 6.48 -13.03 7.62
CA SER A 143 7.15 -13.19 8.92
C SER A 143 8.46 -13.96 8.84
N GLU A 144 8.53 -15.00 7.98
CA GLU A 144 9.70 -15.85 7.81
C GLU A 144 10.74 -15.27 6.84
N ASN A 145 10.58 -14.00 6.42
CA ASN A 145 11.44 -13.36 5.41
C ASN A 145 11.59 -14.23 4.14
N PRO A 146 10.48 -14.65 3.51
CA PRO A 146 10.54 -15.53 2.35
C PRO A 146 11.22 -14.85 1.16
N SER A 147 11.69 -15.65 0.19
CA SER A 147 11.98 -15.13 -1.14
C SER A 147 10.69 -14.65 -1.82
N PHE A 148 10.80 -13.79 -2.82
CA PHE A 148 9.61 -13.33 -3.54
C PHE A 148 8.82 -14.50 -4.17
N LEU A 149 9.50 -15.53 -4.66
CA LEU A 149 8.83 -16.72 -5.22
C LEU A 149 8.04 -17.50 -4.17
N GLU A 150 8.58 -17.65 -2.97
CA GLU A 150 7.87 -18.30 -1.86
C GLU A 150 6.66 -17.47 -1.43
N LEU A 151 6.82 -16.15 -1.33
CA LEU A 151 5.71 -15.24 -1.04
C LEU A 151 4.63 -15.32 -2.12
N LEU A 152 5.00 -15.32 -3.41
CA LEU A 152 4.06 -15.45 -4.52
C LEU A 152 3.26 -16.75 -4.44
N LYS A 153 3.92 -17.86 -4.07
CA LYS A 153 3.26 -19.16 -3.85
C LYS A 153 2.24 -19.08 -2.69
N GLN A 154 2.59 -18.42 -1.59
CA GLN A 154 1.66 -18.21 -0.46
C GLN A 154 0.48 -17.33 -0.86
N VAL A 155 0.73 -16.19 -1.51
CA VAL A 155 -0.32 -15.27 -1.97
C VAL A 155 -1.24 -15.94 -2.98
N LYS A 156 -0.70 -16.76 -3.88
CA LYS A 156 -1.52 -17.58 -4.80
C LYS A 156 -2.47 -18.49 -4.01
N GLN A 157 -1.95 -19.23 -3.01
CA GLN A 157 -2.77 -20.14 -2.21
C GLN A 157 -3.88 -19.37 -1.47
N THR A 158 -3.52 -18.30 -0.76
CA THR A 158 -4.48 -17.44 -0.04
C THR A 158 -5.55 -16.87 -0.97
N THR A 159 -5.16 -16.45 -2.17
CA THR A 159 -6.10 -15.88 -3.15
C THR A 159 -7.09 -16.95 -3.67
N LEU A 160 -6.59 -18.14 -4.01
CA LEU A 160 -7.44 -19.23 -4.48
C LEU A 160 -8.41 -19.73 -3.40
N GLU A 161 -7.94 -19.85 -2.18
CA GLU A 161 -8.78 -20.18 -1.01
C GLU A 161 -9.81 -19.09 -0.72
N GLY A 162 -9.41 -17.81 -0.81
CA GLY A 162 -10.32 -16.68 -0.70
C GLY A 162 -11.43 -16.73 -1.76
N TYR A 163 -11.10 -17.06 -3.01
CA TYR A 163 -12.10 -17.25 -4.07
C TYR A 163 -13.04 -18.45 -3.81
N ALA A 164 -12.53 -19.54 -3.22
CA ALA A 164 -13.37 -20.67 -2.84
C ALA A 164 -14.35 -20.33 -1.67
N HIS A 165 -14.10 -19.23 -0.96
CA HIS A 165 -14.92 -18.77 0.15
C HIS A 165 -15.46 -17.34 -0.05
N GLN A 166 -15.66 -16.94 -1.33
CA GLN A 166 -16.07 -15.58 -1.70
C GLN A 166 -17.57 -15.28 -1.51
N ASP A 167 -18.37 -16.32 -1.26
CA ASP A 167 -19.83 -16.16 -1.16
C ASP A 167 -20.26 -15.43 0.13
N LEU A 168 -19.43 -15.45 1.18
CA LEU A 168 -19.70 -14.72 2.42
C LEU A 168 -19.56 -13.21 2.19
N PRO A 169 -20.64 -12.40 2.38
CA PRO A 169 -20.53 -10.96 2.30
C PRO A 169 -19.57 -10.40 3.35
N PHE A 170 -18.74 -9.43 2.94
CA PHE A 170 -17.75 -8.80 3.82
C PHE A 170 -18.39 -8.20 5.09
N GLU A 171 -19.56 -7.60 4.95
CA GLU A 171 -20.30 -7.01 6.07
C GLU A 171 -20.70 -8.08 7.11
N MET A 172 -21.08 -9.29 6.68
CA MET A 172 -21.36 -10.41 7.58
C MET A 172 -20.08 -10.88 8.30
N LEU A 173 -18.95 -10.88 7.59
CA LEU A 173 -17.67 -11.21 8.20
C LEU A 173 -17.28 -10.19 9.27
N VAL A 174 -17.42 -8.89 9.00
CA VAL A 174 -17.19 -7.81 9.97
C VAL A 174 -18.12 -7.96 11.18
N GLU A 175 -19.40 -8.24 10.95
CA GLU A 175 -20.37 -8.44 12.04
C GLU A 175 -19.99 -9.64 12.96
N LYS A 176 -19.49 -10.73 12.36
CA LYS A 176 -19.14 -11.94 13.11
C LYS A 176 -17.80 -11.84 13.85
N LEU A 177 -16.84 -11.14 13.29
CA LEU A 177 -15.53 -10.91 13.93
C LEU A 177 -15.59 -9.79 14.98
N GLN A 178 -16.58 -8.91 14.91
CA GLN A 178 -16.79 -7.79 15.84
C GLN A 178 -15.51 -7.00 16.14
N PRO A 179 -14.79 -6.50 15.13
CA PRO A 179 -13.62 -5.67 15.38
C PRO A 179 -14.02 -4.39 16.12
N ASP A 180 -13.08 -3.79 16.85
CA ASP A 180 -13.31 -2.52 17.54
C ASP A 180 -13.86 -1.48 16.57
N ARG A 181 -14.95 -0.81 16.96
CA ARG A 181 -15.56 0.23 16.16
C ARG A 181 -14.75 1.52 16.23
N ASP A 182 -14.18 1.89 15.10
CA ASP A 182 -13.41 3.11 14.93
C ASP A 182 -13.93 3.89 13.71
N LEU A 183 -14.52 5.06 13.94
CA LEU A 183 -15.05 5.90 12.86
C LEU A 183 -13.96 6.55 11.99
N SER A 184 -12.71 6.45 12.42
CA SER A 184 -11.57 7.01 11.70
C SER A 184 -11.01 6.07 10.62
N ARG A 185 -11.46 4.80 10.56
CA ARG A 185 -10.95 3.79 9.62
C ARG A 185 -11.96 2.71 9.31
N ASN A 186 -11.73 2.01 8.20
CA ASN A 186 -12.52 0.83 7.87
C ASN A 186 -12.12 -0.36 8.75
N PRO A 187 -13.10 -1.21 9.14
CA PRO A 187 -12.81 -2.43 9.88
C PRO A 187 -12.05 -3.44 8.99
N LEU A 188 -11.20 -4.24 9.60
CA LEU A 188 -10.38 -5.31 9.00
C LEU A 188 -9.36 -4.84 7.95
N VAL A 189 -9.75 -4.07 6.96
CA VAL A 189 -8.88 -3.63 5.86
C VAL A 189 -8.85 -2.10 5.73
N GLN A 190 -7.66 -1.52 5.70
CA GLN A 190 -7.46 -0.08 5.52
C GLN A 190 -6.92 0.25 4.12
N VAL A 191 -6.46 -0.77 3.39
CA VAL A 191 -5.86 -0.64 2.07
C VAL A 191 -6.53 -1.59 1.10
N MET A 192 -6.85 -1.10 -0.10
CA MET A 192 -7.46 -1.89 -1.18
C MET A 192 -6.50 -2.06 -2.35
N PHE A 193 -6.56 -3.22 -2.99
CA PHE A 193 -5.80 -3.51 -4.20
C PHE A 193 -6.66 -4.23 -5.24
N ALA A 194 -6.72 -3.69 -6.45
CA ALA A 194 -7.51 -4.25 -7.55
C ALA A 194 -6.73 -4.26 -8.87
N LEU A 195 -6.90 -5.33 -9.65
CA LEU A 195 -6.53 -5.38 -11.06
C LEU A 195 -7.81 -5.48 -11.89
N GLN A 196 -8.13 -4.41 -12.61
CA GLN A 196 -9.31 -4.34 -13.45
C GLN A 196 -9.07 -5.11 -14.76
N ASN A 197 -9.97 -6.03 -15.06
CA ASN A 197 -9.94 -6.81 -16.32
C ASN A 197 -10.80 -6.17 -17.43
N ILE A 198 -11.33 -4.97 -17.20
CA ILE A 198 -12.13 -4.26 -18.19
C ILE A 198 -11.15 -3.70 -19.22
N SER A 199 -11.18 -4.26 -20.42
CA SER A 199 -10.58 -3.61 -21.58
C SER A 199 -11.26 -2.26 -21.74
N GLN A 200 -10.48 -1.19 -21.81
CA GLN A 200 -10.98 0.09 -22.28
C GLN A 200 -11.19 -0.08 -23.81
N ASP A 201 -12.19 -0.86 -24.19
CA ASP A 201 -12.62 -0.92 -25.56
C ASP A 201 -13.03 0.51 -25.93
N THR A 202 -12.38 1.06 -26.93
CA THR A 202 -12.77 2.30 -27.53
C THR A 202 -14.22 2.12 -28.01
N TRP A 203 -15.14 2.73 -27.29
CA TRP A 203 -16.57 2.70 -27.67
C TRP A 203 -16.65 3.27 -29.06
N ASN A 204 -16.80 2.40 -30.04
CA ASN A 204 -16.92 2.81 -31.44
C ASN A 204 -18.40 3.00 -31.75
N LEU A 205 -18.90 4.20 -31.49
CA LEU A 205 -20.25 4.59 -31.88
C LEU A 205 -20.17 5.29 -33.24
N SER A 206 -20.86 4.72 -34.23
CA SER A 206 -20.86 5.24 -35.60
C SER A 206 -21.28 6.72 -35.62
N GLY A 207 -20.38 7.58 -36.11
CA GLY A 207 -20.61 9.03 -36.21
C GLY A 207 -20.39 9.84 -34.92
N LEU A 208 -19.87 9.23 -33.86
CA LEU A 208 -19.56 9.92 -32.59
C LEU A 208 -18.11 9.66 -32.19
N SER A 209 -17.42 10.68 -31.68
CA SER A 209 -16.16 10.54 -30.95
C SER A 209 -16.46 10.57 -29.46
N ILE A 210 -15.84 9.62 -28.73
CA ILE A 210 -15.95 9.55 -27.27
C ILE A 210 -14.63 10.00 -26.69
N GLU A 211 -14.65 11.06 -25.89
CA GLU A 211 -13.50 11.55 -25.14
C GLU A 211 -13.76 11.46 -23.65
N SER A 212 -12.76 10.99 -22.90
CA SER A 212 -12.81 11.00 -21.45
C SER A 212 -12.61 12.42 -20.94
N LEU A 213 -13.61 12.97 -20.25
CA LEU A 213 -13.49 14.26 -19.58
C LEU A 213 -12.90 14.06 -18.19
N SER A 214 -11.71 14.59 -18.00
CA SER A 214 -11.14 14.74 -16.65
C SER A 214 -11.81 15.93 -15.96
N LEU A 215 -12.92 15.68 -15.31
CA LEU A 215 -13.53 16.68 -14.43
C LEU A 215 -12.67 16.79 -13.17
N SER A 216 -12.32 18.01 -12.77
CA SER A 216 -11.67 18.31 -11.50
C SER A 216 -12.67 18.18 -10.33
N VAL A 217 -13.31 17.04 -10.23
CA VAL A 217 -14.16 16.71 -9.09
C VAL A 217 -13.23 16.27 -7.96
N GLU A 218 -13.46 16.74 -6.74
CA GLU A 218 -12.73 16.23 -5.58
C GLU A 218 -12.91 14.70 -5.52
N GLU A 219 -11.79 13.99 -5.61
CA GLU A 219 -11.81 12.53 -5.52
C GLU A 219 -12.28 12.12 -4.13
N THR A 220 -13.16 11.12 -4.10
CA THR A 220 -13.65 10.54 -2.86
C THR A 220 -12.93 9.23 -2.61
N VAL A 221 -12.35 9.07 -1.42
CA VAL A 221 -11.67 7.84 -1.00
C VAL A 221 -12.36 7.26 0.24
N ARG A 222 -12.53 5.94 0.27
CA ARG A 222 -13.15 5.24 1.41
C ARG A 222 -12.14 4.60 2.33
N PHE A 223 -10.96 4.31 1.84
CA PHE A 223 -9.86 3.65 2.53
C PHE A 223 -8.69 4.62 2.72
N ASP A 224 -7.72 4.23 3.52
CA ASP A 224 -6.50 5.02 3.66
C ASP A 224 -5.76 5.12 2.31
N LEU A 225 -5.75 4.00 1.56
CA LEU A 225 -5.13 3.87 0.26
C LEU A 225 -5.88 2.83 -0.59
N GLU A 226 -6.19 3.18 -1.83
CA GLU A 226 -6.77 2.29 -2.84
C GLU A 226 -5.86 2.27 -4.07
N VAL A 227 -5.37 1.09 -4.44
CA VAL A 227 -4.52 0.92 -5.61
C VAL A 227 -5.28 0.15 -6.67
N ASN A 228 -5.60 0.82 -7.77
CA ASN A 228 -6.29 0.27 -8.91
C ASN A 228 -5.35 0.15 -10.10
N CYS A 229 -5.25 -1.05 -10.65
CA CYS A 229 -4.41 -1.35 -11.81
C CYS A 229 -5.28 -1.73 -13.01
N TRP A 230 -4.89 -1.33 -14.20
CA TRP A 230 -5.47 -1.84 -15.45
C TRP A 230 -4.44 -1.82 -16.59
N GLN A 231 -4.67 -2.65 -17.58
CA GLN A 231 -3.79 -2.75 -18.73
C GLN A 231 -4.29 -1.89 -19.87
N ASN A 232 -3.35 -1.25 -20.57
CA ASN A 232 -3.57 -0.58 -21.84
C ASN A 232 -2.51 -1.05 -22.87
N LEU A 233 -2.49 -0.43 -24.05
CA LEU A 233 -1.53 -0.76 -25.10
C LEU A 233 -0.07 -0.42 -24.72
N GLU A 234 0.14 0.51 -23.81
CA GLU A 234 1.46 0.99 -23.37
C GLU A 234 2.01 0.19 -22.17
N GLY A 235 1.15 -0.61 -21.51
CA GLY A 235 1.55 -1.44 -20.38
C GLY A 235 0.52 -1.50 -19.27
N LEU A 236 0.94 -1.23 -18.02
CA LEU A 236 0.08 -1.24 -16.83
C LEU A 236 -0.04 0.16 -16.24
N VAL A 237 -1.26 0.66 -16.17
CA VAL A 237 -1.58 1.89 -15.43
C VAL A 237 -1.92 1.52 -13.99
N ILE A 238 -1.44 2.32 -13.05
CA ILE A 238 -1.65 2.14 -11.61
C ILE A 238 -2.09 3.47 -11.01
N ASP A 239 -3.33 3.56 -10.57
CA ASP A 239 -3.86 4.70 -9.83
C ASP A 239 -3.79 4.43 -8.33
N TRP A 240 -3.20 5.37 -7.62
CA TRP A 240 -3.11 5.41 -6.18
C TRP A 240 -4.06 6.46 -5.65
N THR A 241 -5.26 6.05 -5.25
CA THR A 241 -6.23 6.92 -4.60
C THR A 241 -5.99 6.88 -3.10
N TYR A 242 -5.81 8.02 -2.46
CA TYR A 242 -5.37 8.11 -1.07
C TYR A 242 -6.15 9.16 -0.27
N SER A 243 -6.24 8.97 1.03
CA SER A 243 -6.83 9.94 1.96
C SER A 243 -5.92 11.15 2.15
N ARG A 244 -6.38 12.33 1.74
CA ARG A 244 -5.70 13.61 1.98
C ARG A 244 -5.65 14.01 3.45
N ASP A 245 -6.46 13.39 4.28
CA ASP A 245 -6.38 13.57 5.73
C ASP A 245 -5.13 12.93 6.32
N LEU A 246 -4.56 11.94 5.63
CA LEU A 246 -3.43 11.15 6.13
C LEU A 246 -2.13 11.42 5.36
N PHE A 247 -2.20 11.59 4.04
CA PHE A 247 -1.03 11.61 3.16
C PHE A 247 -0.92 12.89 2.35
N ASP A 248 0.31 13.30 2.12
CA ASP A 248 0.67 14.29 1.11
C ASP A 248 0.86 13.61 -0.25
N THR A 249 0.59 14.35 -1.31
CA THR A 249 0.82 13.91 -2.71
C THR A 249 2.25 13.41 -2.91
N THR A 250 3.24 14.11 -2.36
CA THR A 250 4.66 13.75 -2.47
C THR A 250 5.00 12.43 -1.79
N THR A 251 4.31 12.08 -0.72
CA THR A 251 4.50 10.78 -0.04
C THR A 251 3.95 9.64 -0.89
N ILE A 252 2.77 9.81 -1.50
CA ILE A 252 2.20 8.80 -2.40
C ILE A 252 3.00 8.70 -3.70
N ALA A 253 3.46 9.82 -4.26
CA ALA A 253 4.34 9.81 -5.44
C ALA A 253 5.61 8.98 -5.16
N ARG A 254 6.27 9.19 -4.03
CA ARG A 254 7.44 8.41 -3.60
C ARG A 254 7.10 6.92 -3.37
N MET A 255 5.95 6.61 -2.76
CA MET A 255 5.51 5.20 -2.62
C MET A 255 5.32 4.52 -3.96
N GLY A 256 4.77 5.23 -4.95
CA GLY A 256 4.62 4.73 -6.31
C GLY A 256 5.96 4.49 -7.01
N GLU A 257 6.93 5.41 -6.88
CA GLU A 257 8.29 5.23 -7.38
C GLU A 257 8.98 4.02 -6.73
N HIS A 258 8.84 3.86 -5.40
CA HIS A 258 9.35 2.70 -4.68
C HIS A 258 8.71 1.39 -5.15
N PHE A 259 7.41 1.42 -5.44
CA PHE A 259 6.72 0.25 -5.99
C PHE A 259 7.24 -0.13 -7.37
N GLN A 260 7.45 0.85 -8.26
CA GLN A 260 8.05 0.61 -9.58
C GLN A 260 9.46 0.03 -9.47
N ASN A 261 10.31 0.60 -8.59
CA ASN A 261 11.66 0.10 -8.35
C ASN A 261 11.65 -1.33 -7.78
N LEU A 262 10.75 -1.62 -6.86
CA LEU A 262 10.53 -2.95 -6.30
C LEU A 262 10.13 -3.96 -7.37
N LEU A 263 9.20 -3.63 -8.27
CA LEU A 263 8.76 -4.49 -9.35
C LEU A 263 9.92 -4.82 -10.32
N GLN A 264 10.76 -3.84 -10.65
CA GLN A 264 11.96 -4.06 -11.46
C GLN A 264 12.96 -4.98 -10.76
N ALA A 265 13.17 -4.78 -9.45
CA ALA A 265 14.07 -5.62 -8.67
C ALA A 265 13.59 -7.08 -8.58
N ILE A 266 12.28 -7.29 -8.44
CA ILE A 266 11.64 -8.60 -8.44
C ILE A 266 11.86 -9.32 -9.78
N ILE A 267 11.72 -8.62 -10.91
CA ILE A 267 11.97 -9.17 -12.24
C ILE A 267 13.43 -9.61 -12.37
N LEU A 268 14.38 -8.80 -11.89
CA LEU A 268 15.82 -9.07 -11.98
C LEU A 268 16.25 -10.23 -11.08
N ASN A 269 15.72 -10.31 -9.87
CA ASN A 269 16.06 -11.36 -8.91
C ASN A 269 14.85 -11.82 -8.08
N PRO A 270 13.98 -12.66 -8.64
CA PRO A 270 12.78 -13.13 -7.93
C PRO A 270 13.08 -14.10 -6.78
N LYS A 271 14.35 -14.57 -6.66
CA LYS A 271 14.80 -15.43 -5.56
C LYS A 271 15.33 -14.64 -4.36
N ALA A 272 15.48 -13.32 -4.48
CA ALA A 272 15.86 -12.48 -3.36
C ALA A 272 14.80 -12.54 -2.27
N THR A 273 15.23 -12.50 -1.00
CA THR A 273 14.29 -12.40 0.12
C THR A 273 13.62 -11.02 0.14
N VAL A 274 12.43 -10.95 0.72
CA VAL A 274 11.64 -9.70 0.74
C VAL A 274 12.36 -8.53 1.44
N LYS A 275 13.28 -8.83 2.37
CA LYS A 275 14.13 -7.81 3.02
C LYS A 275 15.28 -7.32 2.14
N GLU A 276 15.79 -8.16 1.24
CA GLU A 276 16.89 -7.81 0.32
C GLU A 276 16.44 -7.00 -0.88
N LEU A 277 15.16 -7.09 -1.24
CA LEU A 277 14.62 -6.33 -2.37
C LEU A 277 14.75 -4.81 -2.12
N PRO A 278 15.42 -4.05 -3.03
CA PRO A 278 15.57 -2.61 -2.88
C PRO A 278 14.25 -1.87 -3.09
N LEU A 279 13.97 -0.92 -2.22
CA LEU A 279 12.87 0.04 -2.39
C LEU A 279 13.38 1.37 -2.93
N LEU A 280 14.46 1.88 -2.33
CA LEU A 280 15.00 3.19 -2.66
C LEU A 280 15.46 3.25 -4.12
N THR A 281 15.15 4.34 -4.77
CA THR A 281 15.74 4.65 -6.08
C THR A 281 17.25 4.88 -5.95
N PRO A 282 18.05 4.71 -7.01
CA PRO A 282 19.47 5.01 -6.99
C PRO A 282 19.79 6.42 -6.49
N LYS A 283 18.95 7.39 -6.87
CA LYS A 283 19.09 8.79 -6.45
C LYS A 283 18.86 8.98 -4.95
N GLU A 284 17.83 8.38 -4.39
CA GLU A 284 17.55 8.44 -2.95
C GLU A 284 18.65 7.75 -2.16
N ARG A 285 19.14 6.61 -2.64
CA ARG A 285 20.23 5.90 -2.00
C ARG A 285 21.51 6.74 -1.97
N GLU A 286 21.86 7.38 -3.07
CA GLU A 286 22.99 8.32 -3.12
C GLU A 286 22.81 9.49 -2.15
N GLN A 287 21.62 10.07 -2.13
CA GLN A 287 21.29 11.19 -1.23
C GLN A 287 21.45 10.79 0.24
N LEU A 288 20.87 9.64 0.63
CA LEU A 288 20.89 9.17 2.02
C LEU A 288 22.26 8.70 2.48
N LEU A 289 23.02 7.99 1.61
CA LEU A 289 24.29 7.36 2.01
C LEU A 289 25.50 8.23 1.75
N ILE A 290 25.46 9.13 0.77
CA ILE A 290 26.61 9.92 0.33
C ILE A 290 26.40 11.39 0.59
N SER A 291 25.37 12.01 -0.05
CA SER A 291 25.20 13.47 -0.03
C SER A 291 24.96 14.02 1.38
N TRP A 292 24.04 13.40 2.13
CA TRP A 292 23.75 13.81 3.50
C TRP A 292 24.82 13.42 4.52
N ASN A 293 25.69 12.50 4.18
CA ASN A 293 26.83 12.07 5.02
C ASN A 293 28.15 12.75 4.63
N ASN A 294 28.13 13.64 3.63
CA ASN A 294 29.32 14.41 3.27
C ASN A 294 29.58 15.54 4.27
N SER A 295 29.81 15.14 5.51
CA SER A 295 30.06 16.03 6.66
C SER A 295 31.54 16.12 7.01
N LYS A 296 32.43 15.61 6.11
CA LYS A 296 33.87 15.67 6.36
C LYS A 296 34.32 17.13 6.37
N THR A 297 34.84 17.56 7.51
CA THR A 297 35.49 18.86 7.69
C THR A 297 36.92 18.63 8.10
N ASP A 298 37.79 19.55 7.68
CA ASP A 298 39.18 19.54 8.16
C ASP A 298 39.17 19.98 9.62
N TYR A 299 39.67 19.14 10.49
CA TYR A 299 39.90 19.45 11.89
C TYR A 299 41.30 19.01 12.30
N PRO A 300 41.94 19.63 13.30
CA PRO A 300 43.27 19.27 13.78
C PRO A 300 43.27 17.85 14.38
N GLN A 301 43.72 16.86 13.60
CA GLN A 301 43.75 15.44 14.02
C GLN A 301 44.83 15.14 15.04
N GLU A 302 45.88 15.97 15.05
CA GLU A 302 47.06 15.82 15.93
C GLU A 302 46.91 16.49 17.29
N GLN A 303 45.74 17.15 17.55
CA GLN A 303 45.48 17.86 18.78
C GLN A 303 44.41 17.18 19.60
N CYS A 304 44.64 17.07 20.91
CA CYS A 304 43.60 16.64 21.84
C CYS A 304 42.59 17.76 22.12
N ILE A 305 41.37 17.37 22.54
CA ILE A 305 40.26 18.32 22.75
C ILE A 305 40.60 19.44 23.74
N HIS A 306 41.42 19.18 24.81
CA HIS A 306 41.88 20.18 25.76
C HIS A 306 42.82 21.19 25.09
N GLN A 307 43.70 20.79 24.19
CA GLN A 307 44.58 21.68 23.44
C GLN A 307 43.79 22.63 22.53
N LEU A 308 42.71 22.12 21.91
CA LEU A 308 41.80 22.95 21.10
C LEU A 308 41.07 23.99 21.99
N PHE A 309 40.68 23.57 23.19
CA PHE A 309 40.09 24.48 24.17
C PHE A 309 41.06 25.53 24.63
N GLU A 310 42.30 25.16 24.98
CA GLU A 310 43.38 26.08 25.40
C GLU A 310 43.71 27.08 24.26
N ALA A 311 43.81 26.63 23.03
CA ALA A 311 43.97 27.50 21.88
C ALA A 311 42.81 28.49 21.69
N GLN A 312 41.57 28.07 22.01
CA GLN A 312 40.44 28.95 21.98
C GLN A 312 40.48 29.99 23.13
N VAL A 313 40.94 29.59 24.33
CA VAL A 313 41.16 30.51 25.46
C VAL A 313 42.18 31.60 25.06
N GLU A 314 43.29 31.27 24.40
CA GLU A 314 44.24 32.24 23.91
C GLU A 314 43.69 33.18 22.85
N ARG A 315 42.88 32.64 21.93
CA ARG A 315 42.30 33.39 20.81
C ARG A 315 41.20 34.38 21.26
N THR A 316 40.33 33.98 22.19
CA THR A 316 39.17 34.76 22.62
C THR A 316 38.95 34.70 24.13
N PRO A 317 39.95 35.17 24.95
CA PRO A 317 39.93 34.99 26.41
C PRO A 317 38.71 35.59 27.14
N LYS A 318 38.20 36.69 26.64
CA LYS A 318 37.07 37.43 27.25
C LYS A 318 35.70 37.03 26.67
N ALA A 319 35.62 36.15 25.64
CA ALA A 319 34.36 35.66 25.13
C ALA A 319 33.68 34.74 26.15
N ILE A 320 32.35 34.73 26.17
CA ILE A 320 31.56 33.85 27.04
C ILE A 320 31.74 32.41 26.50
N ALA A 321 32.21 31.52 27.39
CA ALA A 321 32.43 30.12 27.08
C ALA A 321 31.24 29.25 27.49
N VAL A 322 30.60 29.58 28.61
CA VAL A 322 29.46 28.81 29.14
C VAL A 322 28.45 29.74 29.80
N VAL A 323 27.17 29.42 29.65
CA VAL A 323 26.07 30.11 30.32
C VAL A 323 25.21 29.05 31.02
N PHE A 324 24.90 29.27 32.27
CA PHE A 324 23.98 28.46 33.04
C PHE A 324 23.08 29.39 33.89
N GLU A 325 21.80 29.40 33.62
CA GLU A 325 20.80 30.29 34.17
C GLU A 325 21.23 31.78 34.00
N GLU A 326 21.46 32.52 35.09
CA GLU A 326 21.91 33.93 35.08
C GLU A 326 23.45 34.07 35.19
N GLN A 327 24.18 32.95 35.26
CA GLN A 327 25.63 32.94 35.40
C GLN A 327 26.30 32.69 34.05
N SER A 328 27.38 33.39 33.80
CA SER A 328 28.23 33.17 32.64
C SER A 328 29.69 33.14 33.04
N LEU A 329 30.48 32.34 32.35
CA LEU A 329 31.93 32.30 32.49
C LEU A 329 32.57 32.59 31.14
N THR A 330 33.61 33.39 31.15
CA THR A 330 34.50 33.59 30.01
C THR A 330 35.41 32.38 29.81
N TYR A 331 36.03 32.28 28.63
CA TYR A 331 37.02 31.23 28.37
C TYR A 331 38.15 31.23 29.35
N THR A 332 38.65 32.42 29.78
CA THR A 332 39.71 32.55 30.80
C THR A 332 39.23 32.00 32.15
N GLU A 333 38.03 32.38 32.60
CA GLU A 333 37.49 31.94 33.90
C GLU A 333 37.24 30.43 33.92
N LEU A 334 36.70 29.89 32.83
CA LEU A 334 36.46 28.46 32.71
C LEU A 334 37.78 27.68 32.73
N ASN A 335 38.81 28.13 31.98
CA ASN A 335 40.14 27.51 31.97
C ASN A 335 40.81 27.57 33.38
N HIS A 336 40.67 28.71 34.06
CA HIS A 336 41.22 28.84 35.42
C HIS A 336 40.55 27.84 36.38
N ARG A 337 39.24 27.70 36.34
CA ARG A 337 38.50 26.72 37.15
C ARG A 337 38.84 25.29 36.79
N ALA A 338 38.98 24.98 35.50
CA ALA A 338 39.38 23.64 35.05
C ALA A 338 40.78 23.26 35.60
N ASN A 339 41.72 24.19 35.50
CA ASN A 339 43.10 23.98 36.02
C ASN A 339 43.17 23.92 37.56
N GLN A 340 42.19 24.46 38.27
CA GLN A 340 42.12 24.32 39.75
C GLN A 340 41.55 22.94 40.16
N LEU A 341 40.82 22.28 39.28
CA LEU A 341 40.21 20.99 39.54
C LEU A 341 41.14 19.82 39.13
N ALA A 342 42.08 20.04 38.19
CA ALA A 342 43.06 19.08 37.75
C ALA A 342 44.23 18.93 38.75
#